data_8b184647e2a7ec6c0d6c84d722783f0c
#
_entry.id   8b184647e2a7ec6c0d6c84d722783f0c
#
_cell.length_a   1.000
_cell.length_b   1.000
_cell.length_c   1.000
_cell.angle_alpha   90.00
_cell.angle_beta   90.00
_cell.angle_gamma   90.00
#
_symmetry.space_group_name_H-M   'P 1'
#
loop_
_entity.id
_entity.type
_entity.pdbx_description
1 polymer ?
#
loop_
_entity_poly.entity_id
_entity_poly.type
_entity_poly.pdbx_seq_one_letter_code
_entity_poly.pdbx_strand_id
1 'polypeptide(L)'
;MLEQEKNPDMNLDIPQRILSHFEAAHKKRQNWETLWDECYDYALPQRGGFTSVPRAGQQRVNKVYDATAMDAVDQLASSLLGNLTPTWSQWFGLKPGPDLSPAEADKISPILEKAAKTIQDHFDRSNFAVEIHQCYLDLIVGGTASLYFEEAQTGELSAFKFSSAPLTHVTLEEGAGGYLDTVYRRLSLTIEQLRARYTQAVWPAALIQRADKDPQEQFKILEAVVPNGLQYNYYAILMEDMSAQELIAHGTFETAPVISFRWVKSPGEIYGRSPVMKALPDIKTANKVVELILKNASIAVTGIWQADDDGVLNPANIELTPGSIIPKAIGSKGLQPLDMPGRFDISQLVLDSL
;
A
#
# COMPACT_ATOMS: atom_id res chain seq x y z
N MET A 1 5.66 28.96 -29.27
CA MET A 1 6.04 27.93 -30.25
C MET A 1 7.53 28.03 -30.43
N LEU A 2 8.31 27.31 -29.66
CA LEU A 2 9.75 27.12 -29.89
C LEU A 2 9.90 25.64 -30.20
N GLU A 3 10.17 25.34 -31.45
CA GLU A 3 10.58 24.02 -31.91
C GLU A 3 11.83 23.61 -31.16
N GLN A 4 11.72 22.63 -30.28
CA GLN A 4 12.89 21.95 -29.73
C GLN A 4 13.43 21.04 -30.79
N GLU A 5 14.59 21.39 -31.32
CA GLU A 5 15.42 20.52 -32.16
C GLU A 5 15.59 19.18 -31.45
N LYS A 6 15.09 18.13 -32.09
CA LYS A 6 15.32 16.73 -31.69
C LYS A 6 16.81 16.44 -31.86
N ASN A 7 17.55 16.51 -30.76
CA ASN A 7 18.89 15.95 -30.71
C ASN A 7 18.75 14.44 -30.43
N PRO A 8 19.00 13.56 -31.42
CA PRO A 8 18.80 12.11 -31.29
C PRO A 8 19.68 11.47 -30.21
N ASP A 9 20.81 12.09 -29.87
CA ASP A 9 21.75 11.58 -28.87
C ASP A 9 21.29 11.83 -27.41
N MET A 10 20.33 12.74 -27.17
CA MET A 10 19.77 13.00 -25.84
C MET A 10 18.79 11.91 -25.36
N ASN A 11 18.21 11.13 -26.25
CA ASN A 11 17.19 10.16 -25.90
C ASN A 11 17.73 8.80 -25.43
N LEU A 12 18.96 8.44 -25.79
CA LEU A 12 19.57 7.16 -25.41
C LEU A 12 19.98 7.11 -23.92
N ASP A 13 20.22 8.26 -23.31
CA ASP A 13 20.70 8.36 -21.91
C ASP A 13 19.55 8.54 -20.88
N ILE A 14 18.34 8.94 -21.32
CA ILE A 14 17.21 9.23 -20.43
C ILE A 14 16.74 8.00 -19.65
N PRO A 15 16.47 6.83 -20.28
CA PRO A 15 16.03 5.64 -19.54
C PRO A 15 17.03 5.20 -18.48
N GLN A 16 18.32 5.18 -18.81
CA GLN A 16 19.39 4.77 -17.88
C GLN A 16 19.49 5.73 -16.69
N ARG A 17 19.40 7.04 -16.95
CA ARG A 17 19.41 8.06 -15.90
C ARG A 17 18.20 7.91 -14.96
N ILE A 18 16.99 7.76 -15.48
CA ILE A 18 15.79 7.57 -14.70
C ILE A 18 15.87 6.30 -13.85
N LEU A 19 16.37 5.20 -14.42
CA LEU A 19 16.55 3.95 -13.71
C LEU A 19 17.59 4.03 -12.59
N SER A 20 18.71 4.71 -12.81
CA SER A 20 19.72 4.91 -11.77
C SER A 20 19.18 5.73 -10.59
N HIS A 21 18.38 6.78 -10.87
CA HIS A 21 17.66 7.54 -9.83
C HIS A 21 16.65 6.68 -9.09
N PHE A 22 15.83 5.92 -9.83
CA PHE A 22 14.88 4.99 -9.24
C PHE A 22 15.56 3.97 -8.33
N GLU A 23 16.67 3.35 -8.73
CA GLU A 23 17.42 2.39 -7.93
C GLU A 23 17.96 3.02 -6.63
N ALA A 24 18.49 4.22 -6.71
CA ALA A 24 18.95 4.98 -5.55
C ALA A 24 17.81 5.29 -4.58
N ALA A 25 16.65 5.71 -5.10
CA ALA A 25 15.44 5.96 -4.31
C ALA A 25 14.88 4.66 -3.71
N HIS A 26 14.84 3.59 -4.49
CA HIS A 26 14.37 2.27 -4.05
C HIS A 26 15.26 1.68 -2.94
N LYS A 27 16.58 1.86 -3.03
CA LYS A 27 17.51 1.45 -1.96
C LYS A 27 17.23 2.18 -0.64
N LYS A 28 16.89 3.46 -0.67
CA LYS A 28 16.48 4.22 0.52
C LYS A 28 15.15 3.71 1.08
N ARG A 29 14.23 3.34 0.20
CA ARG A 29 12.91 2.79 0.54
C ARG A 29 13.00 1.43 1.23
N GLN A 30 13.96 0.57 0.86
CA GLN A 30 14.14 -0.77 1.45
C GLN A 30 14.26 -0.76 2.98
N ASN A 31 14.79 0.32 3.56
CA ASN A 31 14.88 0.46 5.02
C ASN A 31 13.50 0.51 5.72
N TRP A 32 12.44 0.85 4.98
CA TRP A 32 11.08 0.94 5.47
C TRP A 32 10.27 -0.34 5.27
N GLU A 33 10.66 -1.16 4.32
CA GLU A 33 9.86 -2.29 3.84
C GLU A 33 9.57 -3.32 4.92
N THR A 34 10.54 -3.62 5.79
CA THR A 34 10.34 -4.53 6.93
C THR A 34 9.31 -3.99 7.92
N LEU A 35 9.38 -2.69 8.25
CA LEU A 35 8.41 -2.07 9.15
C LEU A 35 7.02 -2.03 8.52
N TRP A 36 6.92 -1.72 7.23
CA TRP A 36 5.65 -1.74 6.51
C TRP A 36 5.06 -3.15 6.45
N ASP A 37 5.85 -4.17 6.11
CA ASP A 37 5.36 -5.55 6.10
C ASP A 37 4.76 -5.94 7.45
N GLU A 38 5.40 -5.59 8.57
CA GLU A 38 4.84 -5.84 9.88
C GLU A 38 3.53 -5.07 10.12
N CYS A 39 3.46 -3.79 9.77
CA CYS A 39 2.24 -2.99 9.93
C CYS A 39 1.09 -3.56 9.10
N TYR A 40 1.35 -3.92 7.85
CA TYR A 40 0.32 -4.50 6.97
C TYR A 40 -0.09 -5.90 7.42
N ASP A 41 0.83 -6.75 7.86
CA ASP A 41 0.53 -8.11 8.33
C ASP A 41 -0.47 -8.12 9.51
N TYR A 42 -0.39 -7.13 10.42
CA TYR A 42 -1.28 -7.05 11.57
C TYR A 42 -2.53 -6.18 11.35
N ALA A 43 -2.44 -5.12 10.55
CA ALA A 43 -3.50 -4.12 10.44
C ALA A 43 -4.24 -4.11 9.10
N LEU A 44 -3.62 -4.61 8.00
CA LEU A 44 -4.25 -4.68 6.68
C LEU A 44 -3.63 -5.81 5.83
N PRO A 45 -3.79 -7.08 6.26
CA PRO A 45 -3.09 -8.22 5.65
C PRO A 45 -3.41 -8.46 4.18
N GLN A 46 -4.52 -7.92 3.66
CA GLN A 46 -4.88 -8.06 2.25
C GLN A 46 -3.91 -7.32 1.31
N ARG A 47 -3.18 -6.29 1.81
CA ARG A 47 -2.34 -5.41 0.99
C ARG A 47 -0.83 -5.57 1.16
N GLY A 48 -0.34 -6.22 2.18
CA GLY A 48 1.10 -6.38 2.43
C GLY A 48 1.88 -7.00 1.27
N GLY A 49 3.19 -7.10 1.38
CA GLY A 49 4.06 -7.78 0.43
C GLY A 49 5.14 -6.90 -0.18
N PHE A 50 5.86 -6.17 0.67
CA PHE A 50 7.02 -5.39 0.24
C PHE A 50 8.23 -6.28 -0.01
N THR A 51 8.45 -7.28 0.85
CA THR A 51 9.56 -8.21 0.79
C THR A 51 9.23 -9.50 0.03
N SER A 52 7.95 -9.89 -0.01
CA SER A 52 7.50 -11.08 -0.74
C SER A 52 6.24 -10.74 -1.55
N VAL A 53 6.24 -11.06 -2.85
CA VAL A 53 5.07 -10.85 -3.71
C VAL A 53 4.00 -11.90 -3.36
N PRO A 54 2.87 -11.52 -2.77
CA PRO A 54 1.79 -12.45 -2.48
C PRO A 54 1.06 -12.84 -3.76
N ARG A 55 0.61 -14.07 -3.81
CA ARG A 55 -0.33 -14.49 -4.86
C ARG A 55 -1.72 -13.91 -4.56
N ALA A 56 -2.43 -13.49 -5.60
CA ALA A 56 -3.81 -13.03 -5.47
C ALA A 56 -4.67 -14.10 -4.78
N GLY A 57 -5.46 -13.70 -3.77
CA GLY A 57 -6.31 -14.62 -3.00
C GLY A 57 -5.57 -15.46 -1.95
N GLN A 58 -4.27 -15.28 -1.77
CA GLN A 58 -3.53 -16.00 -0.72
C GLN A 58 -3.94 -15.50 0.66
N GLN A 59 -4.33 -16.44 1.54
CA GLN A 59 -4.65 -16.13 2.93
C GLN A 59 -3.36 -15.77 3.69
N ARG A 60 -3.31 -14.54 4.25
CA ARG A 60 -2.18 -14.04 5.04
C ARG A 60 -2.42 -14.02 6.55
N VAL A 61 -3.61 -14.44 6.96
CA VAL A 61 -4.15 -14.25 8.32
C VAL A 61 -3.63 -15.26 9.34
N ASN A 62 -2.71 -16.15 8.99
CA ASN A 62 -2.23 -17.22 9.89
C ASN A 62 -1.52 -16.72 11.16
N LYS A 63 -1.18 -15.41 11.24
CA LYS A 63 -0.51 -14.81 12.39
C LYS A 63 -1.41 -13.87 13.20
N VAL A 64 -2.63 -13.61 12.74
CA VAL A 64 -3.54 -12.65 13.38
C VAL A 64 -4.57 -13.42 14.18
N TYR A 65 -4.54 -13.23 15.50
CA TYR A 65 -5.47 -13.81 16.47
C TYR A 65 -6.46 -12.76 17.00
N ASP A 66 -6.15 -11.47 16.84
CA ASP A 66 -6.96 -10.33 17.25
C ASP A 66 -7.22 -9.40 16.07
N ALA A 67 -8.49 -9.13 15.77
CA ALA A 67 -8.93 -8.31 14.65
C ALA A 67 -9.07 -6.83 14.98
N THR A 68 -8.86 -6.41 16.23
CA THR A 68 -9.11 -5.04 16.71
C THR A 68 -8.38 -4.00 15.87
N ALA A 69 -7.12 -4.26 15.50
CA ALA A 69 -6.33 -3.34 14.68
C ALA A 69 -6.89 -3.18 13.26
N MET A 70 -7.39 -4.26 12.66
CA MET A 70 -8.01 -4.22 11.32
C MET A 70 -9.29 -3.41 11.33
N ASP A 71 -10.17 -3.66 12.31
CA ASP A 71 -11.42 -2.91 12.48
C ASP A 71 -11.17 -1.43 12.76
N ALA A 72 -10.16 -1.10 13.57
CA ALA A 72 -9.78 0.28 13.87
C ALA A 72 -9.27 1.02 12.61
N VAL A 73 -8.52 0.35 11.75
CA VAL A 73 -8.05 0.91 10.46
C VAL A 73 -9.22 1.21 9.54
N ASP A 74 -10.17 0.28 9.39
CA ASP A 74 -11.34 0.47 8.53
C ASP A 74 -12.26 1.58 9.07
N GLN A 75 -12.46 1.67 10.38
CA GLN A 75 -13.23 2.74 11.02
C GLN A 75 -12.56 4.11 10.82
N LEU A 76 -11.25 4.19 11.01
CA LEU A 76 -10.51 5.43 10.83
C LEU A 76 -10.52 5.88 9.36
N ALA A 77 -10.34 4.96 8.40
CA ALA A 77 -10.41 5.26 6.96
C ALA A 77 -11.79 5.79 6.56
N SER A 78 -12.85 5.15 7.07
CA SER A 78 -14.24 5.59 6.86
C SER A 78 -14.51 6.96 7.49
N SER A 79 -13.96 7.21 8.68
CA SER A 79 -14.05 8.52 9.34
C SER A 79 -13.33 9.61 8.57
N LEU A 80 -12.14 9.33 8.03
CA LEU A 80 -11.40 10.28 7.17
C LEU A 80 -12.22 10.60 5.91
N LEU A 81 -12.79 9.58 5.25
CA LEU A 81 -13.65 9.79 4.09
C LEU A 81 -14.84 10.67 4.43
N GLY A 82 -15.52 10.39 5.54
CA GLY A 82 -16.71 11.12 5.97
C GLY A 82 -16.44 12.55 6.44
N ASN A 83 -15.25 12.84 6.97
CA ASN A 83 -14.93 14.15 7.53
C ASN A 83 -14.09 15.04 6.61
N LEU A 84 -13.21 14.46 5.78
CA LEU A 84 -12.32 15.24 4.90
C LEU A 84 -12.87 15.38 3.49
N THR A 85 -13.44 14.31 2.94
CA THR A 85 -13.92 14.25 1.56
C THR A 85 -15.31 13.62 1.49
N PRO A 86 -16.32 14.19 2.19
CA PRO A 86 -17.67 13.65 2.20
C PRO A 86 -18.30 13.65 0.80
N THR A 87 -18.95 12.55 0.45
CA THR A 87 -19.65 12.40 -0.85
C THR A 87 -21.00 13.09 -0.88
N TRP A 88 -21.53 13.51 0.28
CA TRP A 88 -22.87 14.13 0.41
C TRP A 88 -22.84 15.66 0.55
N SER A 89 -21.68 16.27 0.62
CA SER A 89 -21.54 17.72 0.75
C SER A 89 -20.30 18.23 0.03
N GLN A 90 -20.35 19.47 -0.41
CA GLN A 90 -19.18 20.16 -0.97
C GLN A 90 -18.13 20.38 0.13
N TRP A 91 -16.93 19.85 -0.06
CA TRP A 91 -15.84 19.88 0.92
C TRP A 91 -14.73 20.86 0.58
N PHE A 92 -14.80 21.53 -0.57
CA PHE A 92 -13.87 22.58 -0.96
C PHE A 92 -14.61 23.75 -1.64
N GLY A 93 -13.95 24.90 -1.72
CA GLY A 93 -14.45 26.09 -2.40
C GLY A 93 -13.32 26.87 -3.02
N LEU A 94 -13.62 27.63 -4.06
CA LEU A 94 -12.70 28.56 -4.70
C LEU A 94 -12.99 29.99 -4.23
N LYS A 95 -11.94 30.72 -3.86
CA LYS A 95 -12.04 32.13 -3.45
C LYS A 95 -11.12 32.99 -4.31
N PRO A 96 -11.47 34.28 -4.54
CA PRO A 96 -10.59 35.23 -5.18
C PRO A 96 -9.25 35.36 -4.42
N GLY A 97 -8.17 35.57 -5.17
CA GLY A 97 -6.85 35.82 -4.57
C GLY A 97 -6.82 37.12 -3.74
N PRO A 98 -5.87 37.22 -2.78
CA PRO A 98 -5.77 38.36 -1.89
C PRO A 98 -5.38 39.67 -2.59
N ASP A 99 -4.85 39.60 -3.82
CA ASP A 99 -4.37 40.77 -4.59
C ASP A 99 -5.48 41.52 -5.32
N LEU A 100 -6.72 40.97 -5.31
CA LEU A 100 -7.85 41.61 -5.98
C LEU A 100 -8.54 42.63 -5.07
N SER A 101 -8.98 43.74 -5.66
CA SER A 101 -9.82 44.72 -4.94
C SER A 101 -11.18 44.09 -4.56
N PRO A 102 -11.84 44.57 -3.48
CA PRO A 102 -13.14 44.05 -3.06
C PRO A 102 -14.20 44.04 -4.19
N ALA A 103 -14.21 45.09 -5.02
CA ALA A 103 -15.16 45.20 -6.14
C ALA A 103 -14.89 44.21 -7.28
N GLU A 104 -13.65 43.83 -7.49
CA GLU A 104 -13.28 42.78 -8.45
C GLU A 104 -13.54 41.40 -7.88
N ALA A 105 -13.23 41.19 -6.58
CA ALA A 105 -13.53 39.95 -5.87
C ALA A 105 -15.01 39.62 -5.89
N ASP A 106 -15.89 40.59 -5.66
CA ASP A 106 -17.36 40.44 -5.71
C ASP A 106 -17.87 40.02 -7.11
N LYS A 107 -17.22 40.47 -8.18
CA LYS A 107 -17.58 40.08 -9.56
C LYS A 107 -17.13 38.67 -9.91
N ILE A 108 -15.99 38.22 -9.37
CA ILE A 108 -15.38 36.94 -9.70
C ILE A 108 -15.94 35.82 -8.81
N SER A 109 -16.32 36.12 -7.56
CA SER A 109 -16.82 35.13 -6.59
C SER A 109 -17.93 34.23 -7.14
N PRO A 110 -18.99 34.73 -7.84
CA PRO A 110 -20.02 33.85 -8.37
C PRO A 110 -19.51 32.88 -9.44
N ILE A 111 -18.50 33.30 -10.22
CA ILE A 111 -17.89 32.46 -11.27
C ILE A 111 -17.08 31.33 -10.60
N LEU A 112 -16.31 31.66 -9.57
CA LEU A 112 -15.53 30.68 -8.80
C LEU A 112 -16.43 29.69 -8.06
N GLU A 113 -17.55 30.17 -7.48
CA GLU A 113 -18.55 29.30 -6.85
C GLU A 113 -19.17 28.31 -7.84
N LYS A 114 -19.54 28.78 -9.02
CA LYS A 114 -20.03 27.91 -10.09
C LYS A 114 -18.98 26.91 -10.55
N ALA A 115 -17.73 27.35 -10.69
CA ALA A 115 -16.62 26.46 -11.04
C ALA A 115 -16.40 25.39 -9.96
N ALA A 116 -16.38 25.78 -8.68
CA ALA A 116 -16.23 24.84 -7.55
C ALA A 116 -17.35 23.79 -7.55
N LYS A 117 -18.60 24.20 -7.80
CA LYS A 117 -19.73 23.30 -7.90
C LYS A 117 -19.60 22.34 -9.08
N THR A 118 -19.18 22.83 -10.25
CA THR A 118 -18.95 21.98 -11.44
C THR A 118 -17.86 20.95 -11.17
N ILE A 119 -16.77 21.35 -10.51
CA ILE A 119 -15.69 20.44 -10.11
C ILE A 119 -16.21 19.38 -9.13
N GLN A 120 -17.00 19.79 -8.13
CA GLN A 120 -17.62 18.85 -7.17
C GLN A 120 -18.52 17.85 -7.88
N ASP A 121 -19.36 18.29 -8.83
CA ASP A 121 -20.22 17.41 -9.64
C ASP A 121 -19.40 16.35 -10.42
N HIS A 122 -18.19 16.70 -10.87
CA HIS A 122 -17.28 15.74 -11.51
C HIS A 122 -16.65 14.78 -10.52
N PHE A 123 -16.28 15.22 -9.31
CA PHE A 123 -15.82 14.33 -8.24
C PHE A 123 -16.89 13.31 -7.88
N ASP A 124 -18.13 13.75 -7.68
CA ASP A 124 -19.26 12.91 -7.26
C ASP A 124 -19.62 11.84 -8.28
N ARG A 125 -19.43 12.14 -9.59
CA ARG A 125 -19.67 11.20 -10.69
C ARG A 125 -18.48 10.34 -11.04
N SER A 126 -17.31 10.62 -10.48
CA SER A 126 -16.07 9.88 -10.72
C SER A 126 -15.89 8.71 -9.73
N ASN A 127 -14.81 7.98 -9.88
CA ASN A 127 -14.40 6.94 -8.93
C ASN A 127 -13.61 7.49 -7.72
N PHE A 128 -13.60 8.82 -7.49
CA PHE A 128 -12.79 9.47 -6.46
C PHE A 128 -12.99 8.88 -5.07
N ALA A 129 -14.25 8.72 -4.62
CA ALA A 129 -14.55 8.26 -3.27
C ALA A 129 -13.96 6.86 -2.98
N VAL A 130 -14.00 5.98 -3.97
CA VAL A 130 -13.43 4.62 -3.86
C VAL A 130 -11.90 4.70 -3.78
N GLU A 131 -11.28 5.44 -4.68
CA GLU A 131 -9.82 5.51 -4.78
C GLU A 131 -9.19 6.26 -3.61
N ILE A 132 -9.80 7.35 -3.14
CA ILE A 132 -9.29 8.09 -1.97
C ILE A 132 -9.43 7.27 -0.67
N HIS A 133 -10.50 6.47 -0.53
CA HIS A 133 -10.63 5.54 0.60
C HIS A 133 -9.48 4.52 0.62
N GLN A 134 -9.09 4.01 -0.56
CA GLN A 134 -7.93 3.13 -0.68
C GLN A 134 -6.63 3.83 -0.29
N CYS A 135 -6.48 5.12 -0.64
CA CYS A 135 -5.35 5.94 -0.18
C CYS A 135 -5.36 6.16 1.34
N TYR A 136 -6.52 6.35 1.96
CA TYR A 136 -6.63 6.51 3.42
C TYR A 136 -6.21 5.23 4.16
N LEU A 137 -6.53 4.05 3.64
CA LEU A 137 -6.04 2.79 4.21
C LEU A 137 -4.50 2.72 4.18
N ASP A 138 -3.88 3.03 3.05
CA ASP A 138 -2.41 3.06 2.94
C ASP A 138 -1.79 4.16 3.82
N LEU A 139 -2.44 5.31 3.94
CA LEU A 139 -2.01 6.42 4.79
C LEU A 139 -1.99 6.04 6.27
N ILE A 140 -3.03 5.33 6.74
CA ILE A 140 -3.18 4.90 8.13
C ILE A 140 -2.17 3.80 8.47
N VAL A 141 -1.92 2.87 7.56
CA VAL A 141 -1.04 1.72 7.80
C VAL A 141 0.41 2.02 7.45
N GLY A 142 0.66 2.51 6.23
CA GLY A 142 2.00 2.77 5.69
C GLY A 142 2.51 4.21 5.92
N GLY A 143 1.64 5.14 6.36
CA GLY A 143 1.98 6.53 6.61
C GLY A 143 2.11 7.41 5.38
N THR A 144 2.00 6.84 4.18
CA THR A 144 2.15 7.53 2.91
C THR A 144 1.19 6.93 1.89
N ALA A 145 0.55 7.79 1.11
CA ALA A 145 -0.34 7.38 0.04
C ALA A 145 -0.09 8.19 -1.23
N SER A 146 -0.45 7.64 -2.38
CA SER A 146 -0.32 8.29 -3.68
C SER A 146 -1.58 8.07 -4.50
N LEU A 147 -2.16 9.17 -4.97
CA LEU A 147 -3.35 9.19 -5.82
C LEU A 147 -2.96 9.74 -7.20
N TYR A 148 -3.21 8.97 -8.24
CA TYR A 148 -3.07 9.40 -9.62
C TYR A 148 -4.36 10.05 -10.10
N PHE A 149 -4.22 11.16 -10.78
CA PHE A 149 -5.29 11.90 -11.46
C PHE A 149 -5.04 11.84 -12.97
N GLU A 150 -6.02 11.35 -13.70
CA GLU A 150 -5.98 11.25 -15.16
C GLU A 150 -7.28 11.83 -15.73
N GLU A 151 -7.25 12.32 -16.97
CA GLU A 151 -8.46 12.66 -17.69
C GLU A 151 -9.22 11.38 -18.06
N ALA A 152 -10.54 11.40 -17.86
CA ALA A 152 -11.39 10.29 -18.24
C ALA A 152 -11.54 10.21 -19.77
N GLN A 153 -11.84 9.03 -20.27
CA GLN A 153 -12.06 8.85 -21.72
C GLN A 153 -13.33 9.55 -22.17
N THR A 154 -13.34 10.01 -23.43
CA THR A 154 -14.50 10.67 -24.02
C THR A 154 -15.71 9.74 -23.99
N GLY A 155 -16.80 10.18 -23.36
CA GLY A 155 -18.04 9.42 -23.19
C GLY A 155 -18.27 8.88 -21.78
N GLU A 156 -17.31 9.02 -20.86
CA GLU A 156 -17.52 8.76 -19.44
C GLU A 156 -18.37 9.86 -18.77
N LEU A 157 -19.02 9.54 -17.64
CA LEU A 157 -19.91 10.47 -16.91
C LEU A 157 -19.16 11.61 -16.23
N SER A 158 -17.90 11.43 -15.92
CA SER A 158 -17.01 12.43 -15.34
C SER A 158 -15.82 12.68 -16.26
N ALA A 159 -15.30 13.89 -16.25
CA ALA A 159 -14.02 14.21 -16.88
C ALA A 159 -12.81 13.72 -16.06
N PHE A 160 -13.04 13.30 -14.81
CA PHE A 160 -11.99 12.92 -13.86
C PHE A 160 -11.96 11.41 -13.67
N LYS A 161 -10.75 10.86 -13.67
CA LYS A 161 -10.44 9.49 -13.35
C LYS A 161 -9.32 9.44 -12.33
N PHE A 162 -9.52 8.66 -11.29
CA PHE A 162 -8.54 8.50 -10.21
C PHE A 162 -8.04 7.07 -10.14
N SER A 163 -6.83 6.89 -9.64
CA SER A 163 -6.26 5.57 -9.36
C SER A 163 -5.37 5.66 -8.14
N SER A 164 -5.71 4.94 -7.10
CA SER A 164 -4.83 4.77 -5.94
C SER A 164 -3.65 3.89 -6.34
N ALA A 165 -2.43 4.33 -6.00
CA ALA A 165 -1.26 3.52 -6.20
C ALA A 165 -0.84 2.88 -4.87
N PRO A 166 -0.95 1.55 -4.73
CA PRO A 166 -0.52 0.86 -3.52
C PRO A 166 0.93 1.22 -3.17
N LEU A 167 1.20 1.45 -1.89
CA LEU A 167 2.54 1.83 -1.42
C LEU A 167 3.60 0.80 -1.83
N THR A 168 3.23 -0.47 -2.00
CA THR A 168 4.11 -1.54 -2.51
C THR A 168 4.69 -1.26 -3.89
N HIS A 169 3.96 -0.53 -4.74
CA HIS A 169 4.35 -0.25 -6.13
C HIS A 169 4.99 1.12 -6.34
N VAL A 170 4.93 1.99 -5.33
CA VAL A 170 5.39 3.39 -5.44
C VAL A 170 6.71 3.59 -4.73
N THR A 171 7.63 4.29 -5.37
CA THR A 171 8.88 4.79 -4.78
C THR A 171 8.89 6.30 -4.94
N LEU A 172 9.20 7.03 -3.87
CA LEU A 172 9.10 8.48 -3.80
C LEU A 172 10.46 9.11 -3.52
N GLU A 173 10.65 10.32 -4.04
CA GLU A 173 11.74 11.20 -3.63
C GLU A 173 11.17 12.56 -3.22
N GLU A 174 11.84 13.19 -2.29
CA GLU A 174 11.52 14.53 -1.82
C GLU A 174 12.42 15.54 -2.52
N GLY A 175 11.81 16.51 -3.19
CA GLY A 175 12.53 17.62 -3.81
C GLY A 175 13.02 18.65 -2.81
N ALA A 176 13.78 19.63 -3.30
CA ALA A 176 14.37 20.68 -2.48
C ALA A 176 13.36 21.51 -1.68
N GLY A 177 12.11 21.59 -2.16
CA GLY A 177 11.00 22.27 -1.46
C GLY A 177 10.35 21.46 -0.34
N GLY A 178 10.78 20.22 -0.09
CA GLY A 178 10.20 19.35 0.93
C GLY A 178 8.88 18.69 0.53
N TYR A 179 8.53 18.77 -0.75
CA TYR A 179 7.38 18.10 -1.34
C TYR A 179 7.78 16.77 -1.99
N LEU A 180 6.84 15.81 -2.06
CA LEU A 180 7.00 14.57 -2.78
C LEU A 180 6.69 14.82 -4.26
N ASP A 181 7.66 15.30 -4.99
CA ASP A 181 7.53 15.76 -6.37
C ASP A 181 8.03 14.76 -7.40
N THR A 182 8.82 13.79 -6.98
CA THR A 182 9.33 12.72 -7.85
C THR A 182 8.71 11.39 -7.44
N VAL A 183 8.01 10.77 -8.39
CA VAL A 183 7.24 9.55 -8.16
C VAL A 183 7.59 8.50 -9.19
N TYR A 184 7.98 7.33 -8.73
CA TYR A 184 8.19 6.13 -9.54
C TYR A 184 7.12 5.10 -9.22
N ARG A 185 6.46 4.56 -10.24
CA ARG A 185 5.44 3.51 -10.11
C ARG A 185 5.84 2.30 -10.94
N ARG A 186 5.89 1.15 -10.28
CA ARG A 186 6.10 -0.14 -10.94
C ARG A 186 4.75 -0.76 -11.30
N LEU A 187 4.60 -1.16 -12.55
CA LEU A 187 3.41 -1.86 -13.05
C LEU A 187 3.83 -3.19 -13.66
N SER A 188 2.95 -4.18 -13.54
CA SER A 188 3.06 -5.45 -14.26
C SER A 188 1.79 -5.64 -15.05
N LEU A 189 1.89 -5.58 -16.38
CA LEU A 189 0.76 -5.53 -17.30
C LEU A 189 0.94 -6.53 -18.45
N THR A 190 -0.15 -7.12 -18.93
CA THR A 190 -0.13 -7.93 -20.15
C THR A 190 0.03 -7.03 -21.39
N ILE A 191 0.40 -7.62 -22.52
CA ILE A 191 0.58 -6.86 -23.77
C ILE A 191 -0.71 -6.14 -24.20
N GLU A 192 -1.88 -6.73 -23.96
CA GLU A 192 -3.17 -6.10 -24.29
C GLU A 192 -3.43 -4.87 -23.42
N GLN A 193 -3.16 -4.98 -22.12
CA GLN A 193 -3.26 -3.84 -21.20
C GLN A 193 -2.27 -2.74 -21.53
N LEU A 194 -1.04 -3.11 -21.93
CA LEU A 194 -0.03 -2.16 -22.36
C LEU A 194 -0.45 -1.40 -23.62
N ARG A 195 -0.97 -2.10 -24.64
CA ARG A 195 -1.50 -1.47 -25.86
C ARG A 195 -2.67 -0.55 -25.61
N ALA A 196 -3.56 -0.93 -24.68
CA ALA A 196 -4.68 -0.08 -24.28
C ALA A 196 -4.22 1.18 -23.55
N ARG A 197 -3.17 1.08 -22.70
CA ARG A 197 -2.65 2.22 -21.92
C ARG A 197 -1.76 3.15 -22.74
N TYR A 198 -0.90 2.58 -23.60
CA TYR A 198 0.07 3.31 -24.40
C TYR A 198 -0.20 3.16 -25.90
N THR A 199 -1.29 3.77 -26.36
CA THR A 199 -1.82 3.60 -27.73
C THR A 199 -0.88 4.03 -28.85
N GLN A 200 0.07 4.92 -28.54
CA GLN A 200 1.06 5.44 -29.50
C GLN A 200 2.44 4.79 -29.38
N ALA A 201 2.59 3.82 -28.49
CA ALA A 201 3.88 3.18 -28.24
C ALA A 201 4.25 2.21 -29.37
N VAL A 202 5.54 2.19 -29.70
CA VAL A 202 6.12 1.19 -30.60
C VAL A 202 6.69 0.08 -29.74
N TRP A 203 6.24 -1.15 -29.98
CA TRP A 203 6.61 -2.28 -29.16
C TRP A 203 7.78 -3.06 -29.78
N PRO A 204 8.79 -3.46 -28.97
CA PRO A 204 9.88 -4.30 -29.43
C PRO A 204 9.37 -5.63 -30.03
N ALA A 205 9.96 -6.05 -31.14
CA ALA A 205 9.59 -7.31 -31.79
C ALA A 205 9.77 -8.52 -30.86
N ALA A 206 10.79 -8.50 -30.00
CA ALA A 206 11.05 -9.55 -29.02
C ALA A 206 9.91 -9.66 -27.99
N LEU A 207 9.36 -8.52 -27.54
CA LEU A 207 8.25 -8.49 -26.60
C LEU A 207 6.97 -9.02 -27.23
N ILE A 208 6.69 -8.66 -28.50
CA ILE A 208 5.54 -9.18 -29.25
C ILE A 208 5.64 -10.70 -29.40
N GLN A 209 6.80 -11.22 -29.77
CA GLN A 209 7.03 -12.67 -29.93
C GLN A 209 6.83 -13.44 -28.61
N ARG A 210 7.20 -12.86 -27.46
CA ARG A 210 6.95 -13.45 -26.14
C ARG A 210 5.46 -13.44 -25.82
N ALA A 211 4.78 -12.32 -26.04
CA ALA A 211 3.35 -12.18 -25.84
C ALA A 211 2.52 -13.11 -26.75
N ASP A 212 2.97 -13.38 -27.98
CA ASP A 212 2.33 -14.35 -28.89
C ASP A 212 2.46 -15.79 -28.38
N LYS A 213 3.53 -16.12 -27.65
CA LYS A 213 3.72 -17.44 -27.02
C LYS A 213 2.93 -17.60 -25.73
N ASP A 214 2.89 -16.56 -24.91
CA ASP A 214 2.11 -16.52 -23.67
C ASP A 214 1.36 -15.18 -23.55
N PRO A 215 0.08 -15.12 -23.96
CA PRO A 215 -0.72 -13.89 -23.88
C PRO A 215 -0.96 -13.38 -22.45
N GLN A 216 -0.76 -14.24 -21.43
CA GLN A 216 -0.92 -13.86 -20.01
C GLN A 216 0.40 -13.41 -19.37
N GLU A 217 1.50 -13.45 -20.12
CA GLU A 217 2.79 -12.95 -19.63
C GLU A 217 2.68 -11.48 -19.25
N GLN A 218 3.21 -11.15 -18.05
CA GLN A 218 3.21 -9.78 -17.53
C GLN A 218 4.57 -9.14 -17.71
N PHE A 219 4.57 -7.98 -18.33
CA PHE A 219 5.75 -7.16 -18.56
C PHE A 219 5.85 -6.05 -17.51
N LYS A 220 7.05 -5.84 -16.98
CA LYS A 220 7.33 -4.85 -15.95
C LYS A 220 7.61 -3.49 -16.59
N ILE A 221 6.85 -2.49 -16.18
CA ILE A 221 6.99 -1.11 -16.62
C ILE A 221 7.31 -0.23 -15.40
N LEU A 222 8.23 0.70 -15.58
CA LEU A 222 8.48 1.79 -14.65
C LEU A 222 7.88 3.07 -15.23
N GLU A 223 6.86 3.60 -14.59
CA GLU A 223 6.41 4.97 -14.82
C GLU A 223 7.15 5.91 -13.88
N ALA A 224 7.69 6.99 -14.40
CA ALA A 224 8.38 8.02 -13.64
C ALA A 224 7.78 9.39 -13.92
N VAL A 225 7.42 10.12 -12.87
CA VAL A 225 7.03 11.52 -12.91
C VAL A 225 8.12 12.32 -12.20
N VAL A 226 8.79 13.21 -12.92
CA VAL A 226 9.96 13.94 -12.42
C VAL A 226 9.78 15.44 -12.70
N PRO A 227 10.02 16.32 -11.71
CA PRO A 227 9.88 17.76 -11.91
C PRO A 227 10.91 18.28 -12.93
N ASN A 228 10.47 19.22 -13.76
CA ASN A 228 11.30 19.92 -14.74
C ASN A 228 10.91 21.41 -14.75
N GLY A 229 11.52 22.21 -13.89
CA GLY A 229 11.17 23.60 -13.70
C GLY A 229 9.76 23.78 -13.12
N LEU A 230 8.85 24.34 -13.92
CA LEU A 230 7.44 24.51 -13.54
C LEU A 230 6.52 23.38 -14.04
N GLN A 231 7.08 22.44 -14.79
CA GLN A 231 6.36 21.32 -15.38
C GLN A 231 6.84 19.99 -14.79
N TYR A 232 6.18 18.91 -15.16
CA TYR A 232 6.55 17.53 -14.80
C TYR A 232 6.74 16.70 -16.06
N ASN A 233 7.88 16.05 -16.17
CA ASN A 233 8.14 15.09 -17.22
C ASN A 233 7.63 13.71 -16.79
N TYR A 234 6.95 13.04 -17.69
CA TYR A 234 6.49 11.67 -17.55
C TYR A 234 7.27 10.76 -18.47
N TYR A 235 7.70 9.64 -17.95
CA TYR A 235 8.40 8.60 -18.70
C TYR A 235 7.81 7.23 -18.34
N ALA A 236 7.61 6.39 -19.36
CA ALA A 236 7.29 4.97 -19.19
C ALA A 236 8.39 4.13 -19.81
N ILE A 237 9.06 3.32 -19.01
CA ILE A 237 10.25 2.55 -19.37
C ILE A 237 9.99 1.07 -19.17
N LEU A 238 10.31 0.25 -20.16
CA LEU A 238 10.27 -1.21 -20.04
C LEU A 238 11.46 -1.69 -19.21
N MET A 239 11.20 -2.50 -18.17
CA MET A 239 12.22 -2.98 -17.22
C MET A 239 12.69 -4.42 -17.49
N GLU A 240 12.51 -4.96 -18.69
CA GLU A 240 12.61 -6.41 -18.95
C GLU A 240 14.03 -6.96 -19.01
N ASP A 241 15.00 -6.23 -19.53
CA ASP A 241 16.41 -6.64 -19.55
C ASP A 241 17.32 -5.43 -19.31
N MET A 242 18.29 -5.60 -18.43
CA MET A 242 19.28 -4.57 -18.10
C MET A 242 20.07 -4.05 -19.33
N SER A 243 20.00 -4.76 -20.46
CA SER A 243 20.70 -4.42 -21.70
C SER A 243 19.86 -3.67 -22.75
N ALA A 244 18.52 -3.64 -22.62
CA ALA A 244 17.61 -3.01 -23.58
C ALA A 244 16.47 -2.28 -22.85
N GLN A 245 16.84 -1.19 -22.18
CA GLN A 245 15.88 -0.30 -21.52
C GLN A 245 15.24 0.58 -22.59
N GLU A 246 14.00 0.27 -22.97
CA GLU A 246 13.29 1.01 -24.01
C GLU A 246 12.30 2.00 -23.40
N LEU A 247 12.39 3.24 -23.86
CA LEU A 247 11.41 4.28 -23.55
C LEU A 247 10.14 4.01 -24.37
N ILE A 248 9.07 3.60 -23.69
CA ILE A 248 7.79 3.27 -24.32
C ILE A 248 6.97 4.52 -24.59
N ALA A 249 6.91 5.42 -23.63
CA ALA A 249 6.17 6.66 -23.72
C ALA A 249 6.86 7.78 -22.93
N HIS A 250 6.68 9.01 -23.39
CA HIS A 250 7.11 10.22 -22.70
C HIS A 250 6.09 11.33 -22.92
N GLY A 251 6.03 12.24 -21.97
CA GLY A 251 5.14 13.40 -22.05
C GLY A 251 5.50 14.43 -21.01
N THR A 252 4.77 15.53 -21.02
CA THR A 252 4.90 16.62 -20.03
C THR A 252 3.55 17.00 -19.50
N PHE A 253 3.48 17.27 -18.19
CA PHE A 253 2.30 17.79 -17.51
C PHE A 253 2.61 19.18 -16.96
N GLU A 254 1.64 20.10 -17.03
CA GLU A 254 1.76 21.42 -16.41
C GLU A 254 1.71 21.33 -14.87
N THR A 255 0.98 20.35 -14.34
CA THR A 255 0.87 20.05 -12.92
C THR A 255 1.16 18.59 -12.65
N ALA A 256 1.57 18.24 -11.42
CA ALA A 256 1.82 16.86 -11.06
C ALA A 256 0.57 15.99 -11.24
N PRO A 257 0.60 14.94 -12.08
CA PRO A 257 -0.53 14.02 -12.24
C PRO A 257 -0.68 13.06 -11.06
N VAL A 258 0.26 13.11 -10.11
CA VAL A 258 0.30 12.27 -8.91
C VAL A 258 0.33 13.14 -7.67
N ILE A 259 -0.61 12.91 -6.78
CA ILE A 259 -0.69 13.59 -5.49
C ILE A 259 -0.24 12.60 -4.43
N SER A 260 1.00 12.78 -3.92
CA SER A 260 1.54 11.97 -2.83
C SER A 260 1.51 12.76 -1.52
N PHE A 261 1.01 12.14 -0.47
CA PHE A 261 0.82 12.78 0.83
C PHE A 261 1.18 11.84 1.99
N ARG A 262 1.50 12.45 3.14
CA ARG A 262 2.02 11.77 4.33
C ARG A 262 1.14 12.06 5.54
N TRP A 263 1.00 11.08 6.44
CA TRP A 263 0.29 11.30 7.70
C TRP A 263 1.05 12.29 8.60
N VAL A 264 2.27 11.95 8.96
CA VAL A 264 3.19 12.86 9.70
C VAL A 264 4.56 12.78 9.05
N LYS A 265 5.13 13.95 8.75
CA LYS A 265 6.51 14.07 8.27
C LYS A 265 7.47 14.16 9.44
N SER A 266 8.48 13.30 9.48
CA SER A 266 9.65 13.47 10.36
C SER A 266 10.79 14.12 9.59
N PRO A 267 11.56 15.02 10.21
CA PRO A 267 12.72 15.62 9.56
C PRO A 267 13.73 14.58 9.07
N GLY A 268 14.16 14.69 7.81
CA GLY A 268 15.10 13.76 7.19
C GLY A 268 14.49 12.44 6.68
N GLU A 269 13.18 12.22 6.84
CA GLU A 269 12.48 11.07 6.32
C GLU A 269 11.64 11.44 5.09
N ILE A 270 11.70 10.59 4.05
CA ILE A 270 10.92 10.76 2.83
C ILE A 270 9.48 10.30 3.06
N TYR A 271 9.32 9.15 3.70
CA TYR A 271 8.01 8.55 3.98
C TYR A 271 7.45 9.00 5.31
N GLY A 272 6.12 9.04 5.41
CA GLY A 272 5.41 9.46 6.61
C GLY A 272 5.38 8.39 7.69
N ARG A 273 5.22 8.83 8.94
CA ARG A 273 4.97 7.97 10.10
C ARG A 273 3.48 7.81 10.31
N SER A 274 3.01 6.57 10.41
CA SER A 274 1.59 6.22 10.53
C SER A 274 1.14 6.05 11.97
N PRO A 275 -0.18 6.17 12.26
CA PRO A 275 -0.72 5.79 13.56
C PRO A 275 -0.52 4.30 13.86
N VAL A 276 -0.62 3.41 12.87
CA VAL A 276 -0.35 1.98 13.04
C VAL A 276 1.10 1.72 13.44
N MET A 277 2.09 2.40 12.83
CA MET A 277 3.49 2.28 13.24
C MET A 277 3.69 2.63 14.71
N LYS A 278 2.97 3.64 15.21
CA LYS A 278 3.02 4.06 16.61
C LYS A 278 2.40 3.02 17.54
N ALA A 279 1.28 2.44 17.15
CA ALA A 279 0.54 1.45 17.93
C ALA A 279 1.05 0.01 17.73
N LEU A 280 1.99 -0.23 16.81
CA LEU A 280 2.45 -1.57 16.45
C LEU A 280 2.93 -2.44 17.63
N PRO A 281 3.66 -1.91 18.63
CA PRO A 281 4.05 -2.69 19.81
C PRO A 281 2.85 -3.20 20.60
N ASP A 282 1.82 -2.37 20.79
CA ASP A 282 0.60 -2.71 21.52
C ASP A 282 -0.24 -3.72 20.74
N ILE A 283 -0.38 -3.53 19.43
CA ILE A 283 -1.06 -4.47 18.52
C ILE A 283 -0.40 -5.85 18.59
N LYS A 284 0.93 -5.92 18.53
CA LYS A 284 1.68 -7.18 18.64
C LYS A 284 1.47 -7.85 20.00
N THR A 285 1.45 -7.04 21.07
CA THR A 285 1.24 -7.54 22.44
C THR A 285 -0.17 -8.10 22.59
N ALA A 286 -1.19 -7.37 22.17
CA ALA A 286 -2.58 -7.82 22.22
C ALA A 286 -2.77 -9.13 21.44
N ASN A 287 -2.29 -9.17 20.20
CA ASN A 287 -2.33 -10.38 19.36
C ASN A 287 -1.64 -11.58 20.03
N LYS A 288 -0.48 -11.35 20.67
CA LYS A 288 0.25 -12.42 21.37
C LYS A 288 -0.47 -12.93 22.61
N VAL A 289 -1.11 -12.04 23.36
CA VAL A 289 -1.93 -12.41 24.54
C VAL A 289 -3.12 -13.26 24.10
N VAL A 290 -3.84 -12.86 23.06
CA VAL A 290 -4.96 -13.66 22.53
C VAL A 290 -4.48 -15.03 22.03
N GLU A 291 -3.36 -15.10 21.31
CA GLU A 291 -2.75 -16.36 20.90
C GLU A 291 -2.49 -17.29 22.11
N LEU A 292 -1.90 -16.74 23.19
CA LEU A 292 -1.60 -17.50 24.39
C LEU A 292 -2.86 -17.96 25.13
N ILE A 293 -3.91 -17.12 25.18
CA ILE A 293 -5.22 -17.49 25.75
C ILE A 293 -5.81 -18.67 24.98
N LEU A 294 -5.84 -18.59 23.64
CA LEU A 294 -6.37 -19.67 22.80
C LEU A 294 -5.58 -20.97 22.94
N LYS A 295 -4.25 -20.89 22.99
CA LYS A 295 -3.40 -22.06 23.26
C LYS A 295 -3.66 -22.66 24.64
N ASN A 296 -3.78 -21.83 25.66
CA ASN A 296 -4.09 -22.27 27.03
C ASN A 296 -5.49 -22.91 27.11
N ALA A 297 -6.49 -22.29 26.47
CA ALA A 297 -7.84 -22.84 26.38
C ALA A 297 -7.85 -24.20 25.68
N SER A 298 -7.10 -24.36 24.59
CA SER A 298 -6.93 -25.65 23.89
C SER A 298 -6.35 -26.73 24.80
N ILE A 299 -5.30 -26.40 25.57
CA ILE A 299 -4.69 -27.32 26.53
C ILE A 299 -5.66 -27.65 27.66
N ALA A 300 -6.41 -26.66 28.17
CA ALA A 300 -7.39 -26.88 29.24
C ALA A 300 -8.55 -27.80 28.81
N VAL A 301 -9.01 -27.69 27.56
CA VAL A 301 -10.07 -28.53 26.99
C VAL A 301 -9.60 -29.98 26.72
N THR A 302 -8.40 -30.13 26.21
CA THR A 302 -7.87 -31.45 25.79
C THR A 302 -7.09 -32.18 26.90
N GLY A 303 -6.63 -31.44 27.92
CA GLY A 303 -5.84 -31.94 29.02
C GLY A 303 -4.41 -32.32 28.59
N ILE A 304 -3.49 -32.30 29.53
CA ILE A 304 -2.18 -32.93 29.41
C ILE A 304 -2.19 -34.11 30.38
N TRP A 305 -1.74 -35.25 29.89
CA TRP A 305 -1.72 -36.49 30.68
C TRP A 305 -0.31 -36.86 30.99
N GLN A 306 -0.02 -37.21 32.23
CA GLN A 306 1.27 -37.77 32.66
C GLN A 306 1.19 -39.28 32.78
N ALA A 307 2.25 -39.97 32.40
CA ALA A 307 2.43 -41.38 32.61
C ALA A 307 3.75 -41.63 33.35
N ASP A 308 3.81 -42.72 34.14
CA ASP A 308 5.07 -43.15 34.80
C ASP A 308 6.10 -43.54 33.72
N ASP A 309 7.35 -43.11 33.88
CA ASP A 309 8.46 -43.45 32.99
C ASP A 309 8.90 -44.90 33.25
N ASP A 310 8.86 -45.74 32.23
CA ASP A 310 9.33 -47.11 32.25
C ASP A 310 10.63 -47.34 31.46
N GLY A 311 11.30 -46.24 31.09
CA GLY A 311 12.53 -46.28 30.28
C GLY A 311 12.28 -46.55 28.78
N VAL A 312 11.04 -46.70 28.35
CA VAL A 312 10.66 -46.90 26.94
C VAL A 312 10.28 -45.56 26.30
N LEU A 313 9.92 -44.57 27.11
CA LEU A 313 9.51 -43.22 26.64
C LEU A 313 10.74 -42.36 26.38
N ASN A 314 10.97 -42.00 25.13
CA ASN A 314 11.96 -40.99 24.78
C ASN A 314 11.32 -39.59 24.89
N PRO A 315 11.74 -38.73 25.84
CA PRO A 315 11.15 -37.39 26.02
C PRO A 315 11.22 -36.51 24.78
N ALA A 316 12.16 -36.76 23.87
CA ALA A 316 12.34 -36.02 22.63
C ALA A 316 11.26 -36.31 21.58
N ASN A 317 10.52 -37.42 21.72
CA ASN A 317 9.45 -37.82 20.77
C ASN A 317 8.04 -37.52 21.27
N ILE A 318 7.92 -36.90 22.45
CA ILE A 318 6.61 -36.54 23.01
C ILE A 318 6.22 -35.17 22.48
N GLU A 319 5.38 -35.14 21.44
CA GLU A 319 4.69 -33.94 21.02
C GLU A 319 3.47 -33.74 21.94
N LEU A 320 3.48 -32.66 22.73
CA LEU A 320 2.35 -32.23 23.55
C LEU A 320 1.28 -31.57 22.67
N THR A 321 0.61 -32.40 21.85
CA THR A 321 -0.56 -31.96 21.07
C THR A 321 -1.83 -32.25 21.83
N PRO A 322 -2.90 -31.45 21.65
CA PRO A 322 -4.20 -31.72 22.23
C PRO A 322 -4.71 -33.14 21.90
N GLY A 323 -5.04 -33.91 22.94
CA GLY A 323 -5.51 -35.30 22.79
C GLY A 323 -4.42 -36.35 22.57
N SER A 324 -3.14 -36.04 22.73
CA SER A 324 -2.07 -37.03 22.64
C SER A 324 -2.13 -38.02 23.82
N ILE A 325 -2.03 -39.32 23.50
CA ILE A 325 -1.99 -40.40 24.47
C ILE A 325 -0.52 -40.84 24.63
N ILE A 326 0.01 -40.65 25.84
CA ILE A 326 1.36 -41.07 26.17
C ILE A 326 1.33 -42.53 26.65
N PRO A 327 2.11 -43.46 26.05
CA PRO A 327 2.12 -44.86 26.46
C PRO A 327 2.66 -45.05 27.88
N LYS A 328 2.14 -46.05 28.58
CA LYS A 328 2.34 -46.30 30.00
C LYS A 328 2.97 -47.68 30.24
N ALA A 329 3.83 -47.79 31.27
CA ALA A 329 4.38 -49.07 31.74
C ALA A 329 3.33 -49.96 32.44
N ILE A 330 3.46 -51.28 32.30
CA ILE A 330 2.62 -52.23 32.95
C ILE A 330 2.91 -52.19 34.47
N GLY A 331 1.89 -51.81 35.26
CA GLY A 331 1.95 -51.71 36.72
C GLY A 331 1.97 -50.30 37.29
N SER A 332 2.03 -49.24 36.48
CA SER A 332 1.91 -47.85 36.92
C SER A 332 0.43 -47.45 37.19
N LYS A 333 0.19 -46.36 37.98
CA LYS A 333 -1.13 -45.91 38.41
C LYS A 333 -2.06 -45.40 37.27
N GLY A 334 -1.66 -45.48 36.05
CA GLY A 334 -2.47 -45.06 34.91
C GLY A 334 -2.17 -43.66 34.43
N LEU A 335 -2.76 -43.30 33.31
CA LEU A 335 -2.78 -41.94 32.82
C LEU A 335 -3.45 -41.04 33.86
N GLN A 336 -2.74 -40.07 34.37
CA GLN A 336 -3.27 -39.06 35.27
C GLN A 336 -3.28 -37.69 34.57
N PRO A 337 -4.37 -36.92 34.71
CA PRO A 337 -4.34 -35.54 34.19
C PRO A 337 -3.30 -34.74 34.98
N LEU A 338 -2.46 -33.99 34.26
CA LEU A 338 -1.56 -33.03 34.88
C LEU A 338 -2.40 -31.79 35.27
N ASP A 339 -2.44 -31.49 36.56
CA ASP A 339 -3.07 -30.23 37.02
C ASP A 339 -2.25 -29.04 36.50
N MET A 340 -2.79 -28.36 35.49
CA MET A 340 -2.23 -27.11 34.99
C MET A 340 -3.04 -25.94 35.54
N PRO A 341 -2.48 -25.09 36.41
CA PRO A 341 -3.12 -23.86 36.83
C PRO A 341 -3.11 -22.86 35.64
N GLY A 342 -4.15 -22.91 34.79
CA GLY A 342 -4.42 -21.89 33.79
C GLY A 342 -4.81 -20.59 34.48
N ARG A 343 -3.96 -19.59 34.47
CA ARG A 343 -4.25 -18.26 35.04
C ARG A 343 -4.84 -17.34 33.96
N PHE A 344 -6.10 -17.53 33.61
CA PHE A 344 -6.83 -16.71 32.64
C PHE A 344 -7.09 -15.28 33.15
N ASP A 345 -7.16 -15.08 34.47
CA ASP A 345 -7.34 -13.80 35.13
C ASP A 345 -6.26 -12.78 34.76
N ILE A 346 -5.00 -13.19 34.71
CA ILE A 346 -3.88 -12.31 34.35
C ILE A 346 -3.96 -11.90 32.86
N SER A 347 -4.33 -12.84 31.99
CA SER A 347 -4.42 -12.58 30.54
C SER A 347 -5.51 -11.55 30.21
N GLN A 348 -6.65 -11.62 30.91
CA GLN A 348 -7.72 -10.65 30.74
C GLN A 348 -7.33 -9.26 31.26
N LEU A 349 -6.66 -9.18 32.40
CA LEU A 349 -6.17 -7.92 32.96
C LEU A 349 -5.17 -7.23 32.04
N VAL A 350 -4.34 -7.99 31.33
CA VAL A 350 -3.40 -7.42 30.32
C VAL A 350 -4.15 -6.89 29.10
N LEU A 351 -5.17 -7.62 28.61
CA LEU A 351 -5.99 -7.14 27.47
C LEU A 351 -6.78 -5.87 27.83
N ASP A 352 -7.33 -5.80 29.06
CA ASP A 352 -8.08 -4.63 29.53
C ASP A 352 -7.17 -3.39 29.74
N SER A 353 -5.85 -3.59 29.85
CA SER A 353 -4.87 -2.53 30.05
C SER A 353 -4.24 -1.98 28.75
N LEU A 354 -4.44 -2.66 27.64
CA LEU A 354 -3.99 -2.27 26.28
C LEU A 354 -5.06 -1.47 25.56
#